data_3401723f3a3e4bfcb812a1fd48e9d653
#
_entry.id   3401723f3a3e4bfcb812a1fd48e9d653
#
_cell.length_a   1.000
_cell.length_b   1.000
_cell.length_c   1.000
_cell.angle_alpha   90.00
_cell.angle_beta   90.00
_cell.angle_gamma   90.00
#
_symmetry.space_group_name_H-M   'P 1'
#
loop_
_entity.id
_entity.type
_entity.pdbx_description
1 polymer ?
#
loop_
_entity_poly.entity_id
_entity_poly.type
_entity_poly.pdbx_seq_one_letter_code
_entity_poly.pdbx_strand_id
1 'polypeptide(L)'
;MEKKNIDWATLGFGYHQTDKRYVSYYKDGAWDEGALTEDANITLNECAGVFQYAQTCFEGLKAYTTEDGRIVVFRPDLNEARMHDSCKRLEMPTLPKGRFVEAVKAVVKANEAYVPPYGSGATLYVRPYMFGSNPVIGVKPADEYQFRILTTPVG
;
A
#
# COMPACT_ATOMS: atom_id res chain seq x y z
N MET A 1 -10.22 13.98 -14.48
CA MET A 1 -10.06 12.66 -15.13
C MET A 1 -11.37 11.90 -15.14
N GLU A 2 -11.67 11.24 -16.23
CA GLU A 2 -12.85 10.41 -16.34
C GLU A 2 -12.74 9.18 -15.44
N LYS A 3 -13.81 8.86 -14.71
CA LYS A 3 -13.85 7.69 -13.83
C LYS A 3 -13.97 6.41 -14.64
N LYS A 4 -13.47 5.30 -14.09
CA LYS A 4 -13.66 3.97 -14.70
C LYS A 4 -15.13 3.60 -14.72
N ASN A 5 -15.52 2.82 -15.73
CA ASN A 5 -16.87 2.31 -15.85
C ASN A 5 -17.08 1.09 -14.93
N ILE A 6 -17.39 1.37 -13.67
CA ILE A 6 -17.59 0.38 -12.61
C ILE A 6 -18.97 0.63 -12.00
N ASP A 7 -19.67 -0.43 -11.65
CA ASP A 7 -20.90 -0.32 -10.88
C ASP A 7 -20.57 -0.04 -9.39
N TRP A 8 -20.42 1.24 -9.08
CA TRP A 8 -20.01 1.67 -7.74
C TRP A 8 -21.03 1.28 -6.65
N ALA A 9 -22.30 1.16 -7.01
CA ALA A 9 -23.36 0.86 -6.05
C ALA A 9 -23.34 -0.58 -5.55
N THR A 10 -22.76 -1.52 -6.32
CA THR A 10 -22.74 -2.93 -5.98
C THR A 10 -21.38 -3.42 -5.48
N LEU A 11 -20.41 -2.52 -5.30
CA LEU A 11 -19.11 -2.89 -4.77
C LEU A 11 -19.23 -3.45 -3.35
N GLY A 12 -18.57 -4.59 -3.13
CA GLY A 12 -18.32 -5.11 -1.79
C GLY A 12 -16.88 -4.83 -1.38
N PHE A 13 -16.34 -5.64 -0.49
CA PHE A 13 -14.94 -5.54 -0.06
C PHE A 13 -14.07 -6.62 -0.74
N GLY A 14 -14.40 -6.96 -1.99
CA GLY A 14 -13.61 -7.86 -2.81
C GLY A 14 -12.52 -7.13 -3.59
N TYR A 15 -11.47 -7.86 -3.94
CA TYR A 15 -10.36 -7.28 -4.69
C TYR A 15 -10.80 -6.91 -6.11
N HIS A 16 -10.59 -5.67 -6.49
CA HIS A 16 -10.76 -5.14 -7.84
C HIS A 16 -9.45 -4.49 -8.27
N GLN A 17 -8.73 -5.14 -9.17
CA GLN A 17 -7.39 -4.70 -9.56
C GLN A 17 -7.41 -3.31 -10.21
N THR A 18 -6.51 -2.43 -9.75
CA THR A 18 -6.28 -1.12 -10.34
C THR A 18 -5.03 -1.12 -11.23
N ASP A 19 -4.77 -0.02 -11.93
CA ASP A 19 -3.71 0.05 -12.94
C ASP A 19 -2.30 0.08 -12.34
N LYS A 20 -2.11 0.78 -11.23
CA LYS A 20 -0.79 1.02 -10.66
C LYS A 20 -0.71 0.62 -9.18
N ARG A 21 0.47 0.23 -8.77
CA ARG A 21 0.84 0.05 -7.36
C ARG A 21 2.21 0.66 -7.14
N TYR A 22 2.53 0.90 -5.86
CA TYR A 22 3.82 1.44 -5.46
C TYR A 22 4.69 0.31 -4.90
N VAL A 23 5.98 0.34 -5.18
CA VAL A 23 6.95 -0.59 -4.59
C VAL A 23 8.26 0.11 -4.27
N SER A 24 8.79 -0.17 -3.08
CA SER A 24 10.13 0.25 -2.65
C SER A 24 10.82 -0.95 -2.01
N TYR A 25 12.13 -1.08 -2.26
CA TYR A 25 12.94 -2.20 -1.78
C TYR A 25 13.94 -1.71 -0.75
N TYR A 26 14.07 -2.47 0.34
CA TYR A 26 15.11 -2.29 1.34
C TYR A 26 16.17 -3.36 1.16
N LYS A 27 17.40 -2.92 0.91
CA LYS A 27 18.53 -3.81 0.70
C LYS A 27 19.81 -3.11 1.13
N ASP A 28 20.77 -3.88 1.67
CA ASP A 28 22.05 -3.35 2.11
C ASP A 28 21.90 -2.15 3.08
N GLY A 29 20.91 -2.21 3.95
CA GLY A 29 20.70 -1.19 4.99
C GLY A 29 19.98 0.08 4.54
N ALA A 30 19.42 0.13 3.34
CA ALA A 30 18.76 1.34 2.83
C ALA A 30 17.55 1.03 1.95
N TRP A 31 16.57 1.94 1.99
CA TRP A 31 15.46 1.97 1.06
C TRP A 31 15.88 2.61 -0.26
N ASP A 32 15.41 2.07 -1.38
CA ASP A 32 15.49 2.76 -2.66
C ASP A 32 14.46 3.90 -2.73
N GLU A 33 14.42 4.62 -3.85
CA GLU A 33 13.49 5.75 -4.01
C GLU A 33 12.04 5.31 -4.19
N GLY A 34 11.82 4.04 -4.51
CA GLY A 34 10.49 3.52 -4.83
C GLY A 34 10.02 3.94 -6.21
N ALA A 35 9.01 3.24 -6.72
CA ALA A 35 8.44 3.51 -8.03
C ALA A 35 7.00 2.98 -8.13
N LEU A 36 6.26 3.51 -9.09
CA LEU A 36 4.98 2.96 -9.51
C LEU A 36 5.23 1.85 -10.53
N THR A 37 4.43 0.79 -10.49
CA THR A 37 4.49 -0.33 -11.44
C THR A 37 3.09 -0.82 -11.76
N GLU A 38 2.94 -1.41 -12.94
CA GLU A 38 1.70 -2.08 -13.35
C GLU A 38 1.67 -3.55 -12.94
N ASP A 39 2.81 -4.12 -12.54
CA ASP A 39 2.89 -5.53 -12.17
C ASP A 39 2.25 -5.78 -10.80
N ALA A 40 1.13 -6.49 -10.80
CA ALA A 40 0.38 -6.84 -9.60
C ALA A 40 0.88 -8.11 -8.92
N ASN A 41 1.87 -8.78 -9.50
CA ASN A 41 2.40 -10.04 -8.98
C ASN A 41 3.73 -9.83 -8.27
N ILE A 42 3.99 -10.67 -7.28
CA ILE A 42 5.23 -10.64 -6.49
C ILE A 42 5.87 -12.02 -6.59
N THR A 43 7.15 -12.07 -6.97
CA THR A 43 7.93 -13.29 -6.96
C THR A 43 8.85 -13.29 -5.76
N LEU A 44 8.75 -14.32 -4.90
CA LEU A 44 9.56 -14.48 -3.70
C LEU A 44 10.12 -15.90 -3.62
N ASN A 45 11.28 -16.01 -2.96
CA ASN A 45 11.82 -17.32 -2.61
C ASN A 45 10.90 -17.99 -1.57
N GLU A 46 10.79 -19.32 -1.61
CA GLU A 46 9.95 -20.08 -0.68
C GLU A 46 10.32 -19.88 0.80
N CYS A 47 11.57 -19.50 1.07
CA CYS A 47 12.05 -19.25 2.43
C CYS A 47 11.95 -17.78 2.85
N ALA A 48 11.27 -16.92 2.08
CA ALA A 48 11.12 -15.51 2.47
C ALA A 48 10.54 -15.38 3.88
N GLY A 49 11.04 -14.40 4.64
CA GLY A 49 10.64 -14.21 6.04
C GLY A 49 9.14 -14.04 6.22
N VAL A 50 8.45 -13.45 5.24
CA VAL A 50 7.00 -13.32 5.28
C VAL A 50 6.29 -14.68 5.30
N PHE A 51 6.80 -15.68 4.58
CA PHE A 51 6.19 -17.02 4.55
C PHE A 51 6.54 -17.84 5.78
N GLN A 52 7.77 -17.76 6.25
CA GLN A 52 8.24 -18.62 7.34
C GLN A 52 7.82 -18.12 8.71
N TYR A 53 7.80 -16.80 8.92
CA TYR A 53 7.57 -16.22 10.24
C TYR A 53 6.51 -15.12 10.24
N ALA A 54 5.78 -14.94 9.15
CA ALA A 54 4.75 -13.92 9.01
C ALA A 54 5.26 -12.51 9.36
N GLN A 55 6.51 -12.21 9.02
CA GLN A 55 7.10 -10.89 9.28
C GLN A 55 6.54 -9.89 8.27
N THR A 56 5.40 -9.34 8.59
CA THR A 56 4.66 -8.41 7.75
C THR A 56 3.73 -7.55 8.60
N CYS A 57 3.46 -6.34 8.13
CA CYS A 57 2.44 -5.47 8.71
C CYS A 57 1.78 -4.67 7.60
N PHE A 58 0.59 -4.14 7.87
CA PHE A 58 -0.11 -3.32 6.89
C PHE A 58 -0.88 -2.18 7.56
N GLU A 59 -1.22 -1.20 6.75
CA GLU A 59 -2.12 -0.11 7.09
C GLU A 59 -3.33 -0.13 6.15
N GLY A 60 -4.38 0.53 6.57
CA GLY A 60 -5.59 0.72 5.76
C GLY A 60 -6.07 2.15 5.88
N LEU A 61 -6.28 2.79 4.74
CA LEU A 61 -6.88 4.11 4.66
C LEU A 61 -7.70 4.21 3.38
N LYS A 62 -8.40 5.32 3.21
CA LYS A 62 -9.33 5.48 2.09
C LYS A 62 -9.11 6.81 1.39
N ALA A 63 -9.29 6.81 0.08
CA ALA A 63 -9.35 8.02 -0.72
C ALA A 63 -10.80 8.27 -1.18
N TYR A 64 -11.18 9.53 -1.19
CA TYR A 64 -12.54 9.97 -1.49
C TYR A 64 -12.55 11.04 -2.56
N THR A 65 -13.60 11.06 -3.37
CA THR A 65 -13.89 12.22 -4.22
C THR A 65 -14.84 13.15 -3.46
N THR A 66 -14.47 14.42 -3.32
CA THR A 66 -15.31 15.44 -2.70
C THR A 66 -16.38 15.95 -3.67
N GLU A 67 -17.35 16.72 -3.14
CA GLU A 67 -18.42 17.31 -3.95
C GLU A 67 -17.86 18.20 -5.08
N ASP A 68 -16.78 18.93 -4.80
CA ASP A 68 -16.12 19.81 -5.80
C ASP A 68 -15.08 19.09 -6.67
N GLY A 69 -15.04 17.74 -6.61
CA GLY A 69 -14.23 16.92 -7.51
C GLY A 69 -12.78 16.70 -7.05
N ARG A 70 -12.38 17.19 -5.88
CA ARG A 70 -11.04 16.90 -5.33
C ARG A 70 -10.96 15.45 -4.84
N ILE A 71 -9.76 14.90 -4.83
CA ILE A 71 -9.49 13.60 -4.22
C ILE A 71 -8.70 13.85 -2.93
N VAL A 72 -9.22 13.32 -1.82
CA VAL A 72 -8.67 13.57 -0.49
C VAL A 72 -8.44 12.26 0.26
N VAL A 73 -7.46 12.27 1.16
CA VAL A 73 -7.14 11.20 2.10
C VAL A 73 -7.14 11.81 3.51
N PHE A 74 -7.76 11.13 4.47
CA PHE A 74 -7.87 11.64 5.83
C PHE A 74 -6.69 11.22 6.70
N ARG A 75 -5.90 12.19 7.16
CA ARG A 75 -4.79 12.03 8.11
C ARG A 75 -3.85 10.84 7.80
N PRO A 76 -3.26 10.78 6.61
CA PRO A 76 -2.32 9.69 6.27
C PRO A 76 -1.05 9.72 7.15
N ASP A 77 -0.72 10.86 7.75
CA ASP A 77 0.38 11.00 8.71
C ASP A 77 0.20 10.14 9.96
N LEU A 78 -1.04 9.94 10.41
CA LEU A 78 -1.34 9.05 11.54
C LEU A 78 -1.17 7.57 11.15
N ASN A 79 -1.49 7.22 9.92
CA ASN A 79 -1.23 5.88 9.40
C ASN A 79 0.29 5.64 9.29
N GLU A 80 1.05 6.64 8.84
CA GLU A 80 2.51 6.56 8.81
C GLU A 80 3.08 6.29 10.21
N ALA A 81 2.63 7.04 11.21
CA ALA A 81 3.08 6.87 12.59
C ALA A 81 2.78 5.47 13.12
N ARG A 82 1.59 4.95 12.84
CA ARG A 82 1.19 3.61 13.27
C ARG A 82 1.99 2.51 12.56
N MET A 83 2.28 2.68 11.27
CA MET A 83 3.15 1.74 10.55
C MET A 83 4.57 1.74 11.11
N HIS A 84 5.11 2.92 11.48
CA HIS A 84 6.40 2.99 12.15
C HIS A 84 6.41 2.19 13.45
N ASP A 85 5.37 2.31 14.27
CA ASP A 85 5.27 1.54 15.51
C ASP A 85 5.17 0.05 15.24
N SER A 86 4.40 -0.37 14.24
CA SER A 86 4.29 -1.76 13.82
C SER A 86 5.63 -2.31 13.33
N CYS A 87 6.35 -1.56 12.52
CA CYS A 87 7.67 -1.95 12.03
C CYS A 87 8.66 -2.13 13.19
N LYS A 88 8.70 -1.20 14.14
CA LYS A 88 9.56 -1.32 15.33
C LYS A 88 9.22 -2.56 16.15
N ARG A 89 7.95 -2.84 16.32
CA ARG A 89 7.49 -4.01 17.07
C ARG A 89 7.95 -5.32 16.44
N LEU A 90 8.00 -5.38 15.12
CA LEU A 90 8.38 -6.58 14.36
C LEU A 90 9.85 -6.57 13.92
N GLU A 91 10.64 -5.62 14.44
CA GLU A 91 12.06 -5.47 14.07
C GLU A 91 12.27 -5.30 12.56
N MET A 92 11.35 -4.59 11.92
CA MET A 92 11.44 -4.22 10.51
C MET A 92 11.95 -2.77 10.38
N PRO A 93 12.66 -2.43 9.29
CA PRO A 93 13.13 -1.06 9.10
C PRO A 93 11.96 -0.11 8.89
N THR A 94 12.05 1.07 9.49
CA THR A 94 11.07 2.13 9.25
C THR A 94 11.39 2.86 7.94
N LEU A 95 10.35 3.40 7.28
CA LEU A 95 10.54 4.23 6.11
C LEU A 95 11.17 5.59 6.47
N PRO A 96 11.90 6.22 5.55
CA PRO A 96 12.30 7.61 5.73
C PRO A 96 11.08 8.49 5.99
N LYS A 97 11.25 9.52 6.84
CA LYS A 97 10.15 10.44 7.19
C LYS A 97 9.51 11.05 5.94
N GLY A 98 8.18 10.98 5.88
CA GLY A 98 7.40 11.52 4.78
C GLY A 98 7.24 10.58 3.58
N ARG A 99 8.03 9.52 3.48
CA ARG A 99 7.97 8.58 2.36
C ARG A 99 6.59 7.90 2.25
N PHE A 100 6.03 7.49 3.37
CA PHE A 100 4.71 6.85 3.40
C PHE A 100 3.63 7.75 2.80
N VAL A 101 3.54 8.99 3.26
CA VAL A 101 2.53 9.95 2.78
C VAL A 101 2.75 10.26 1.30
N GLU A 102 3.98 10.49 0.88
CA GLU A 102 4.28 10.76 -0.53
C GLU A 102 3.94 9.57 -1.44
N ALA A 103 4.22 8.36 -0.98
CA ALA A 103 3.88 7.14 -1.72
C ALA A 103 2.36 6.95 -1.85
N VAL A 104 1.59 7.21 -0.77
CA VAL A 104 0.13 7.18 -0.79
C VAL A 104 -0.40 8.17 -1.82
N LYS A 105 0.09 9.41 -1.79
CA LYS A 105 -0.32 10.45 -2.76
C LYS A 105 -0.04 9.99 -4.19
N ALA A 106 1.15 9.45 -4.45
CA ALA A 106 1.55 9.03 -5.78
C ALA A 106 0.65 7.92 -6.34
N VAL A 107 0.36 6.89 -5.54
CA VAL A 107 -0.44 5.75 -5.98
C VAL A 107 -1.92 6.13 -6.15
N VAL A 108 -2.46 6.97 -5.28
CA VAL A 108 -3.83 7.47 -5.40
C VAL A 108 -3.98 8.33 -6.66
N LYS A 109 -3.04 9.23 -6.90
CA LYS A 109 -3.03 10.06 -8.10
C LYS A 109 -2.96 9.20 -9.37
N ALA A 110 -2.10 8.19 -9.39
CA ALA A 110 -1.96 7.30 -10.54
C ALA A 110 -3.23 6.49 -10.83
N ASN A 111 -4.03 6.22 -9.80
CA ASN A 111 -5.29 5.47 -9.90
C ASN A 111 -6.53 6.35 -9.70
N GLU A 112 -6.44 7.65 -9.95
CA GLU A 112 -7.56 8.57 -9.66
C GLU A 112 -8.86 8.19 -10.37
N ALA A 113 -8.77 7.53 -11.52
CA ALA A 113 -9.95 7.04 -12.24
C ALA A 113 -10.72 5.95 -11.48
N TYR A 114 -10.07 5.29 -10.52
CA TYR A 114 -10.66 4.26 -9.67
C TYR A 114 -11.20 4.81 -8.36
N VAL A 115 -10.96 6.08 -8.04
CA VAL A 115 -11.56 6.71 -6.86
C VAL A 115 -13.04 6.93 -7.15
N PRO A 116 -13.95 6.29 -6.40
CA PRO A 116 -15.38 6.37 -6.69
C PRO A 116 -15.89 7.81 -6.71
N PRO A 117 -16.88 8.13 -7.55
CA PRO A 117 -17.42 9.49 -7.60
C PRO A 117 -18.14 9.87 -6.32
N TYR A 118 -18.21 11.18 -6.05
CA TYR A 118 -18.96 11.71 -4.92
C TYR A 118 -20.42 11.24 -4.96
N GLY A 119 -20.93 10.88 -3.80
CA GLY A 119 -22.33 10.43 -3.68
C GLY A 119 -22.57 8.96 -4.01
N SER A 120 -21.56 8.23 -4.50
CA SER A 120 -21.70 6.80 -4.79
C SER A 120 -21.76 5.91 -3.54
N GLY A 121 -21.32 6.42 -2.38
CA GLY A 121 -21.19 5.65 -1.16
C GLY A 121 -19.96 4.75 -1.12
N ALA A 122 -19.19 4.68 -2.21
CA ALA A 122 -17.98 3.87 -2.32
C ALA A 122 -16.72 4.72 -2.13
N THR A 123 -15.61 4.06 -1.85
CA THR A 123 -14.30 4.68 -1.63
C THR A 123 -13.19 3.87 -2.29
N LEU A 124 -12.01 4.48 -2.47
CA LEU A 124 -10.82 3.73 -2.85
C LEU A 124 -10.10 3.31 -1.58
N TYR A 125 -10.06 2.00 -1.31
CA TYR A 125 -9.28 1.45 -0.21
C TYR A 125 -7.79 1.44 -0.60
N VAL A 126 -6.95 1.93 0.29
CA VAL A 126 -5.50 2.02 0.10
C VAL A 126 -4.83 1.14 1.14
N ARG A 127 -4.03 0.18 0.69
CA ARG A 127 -3.35 -0.77 1.60
C ARG A 127 -1.83 -0.65 1.46
N PRO A 128 -1.17 0.16 2.28
CA PRO A 128 0.28 0.09 2.45
C PRO A 128 0.63 -1.16 3.26
N TYR A 129 1.67 -1.88 2.84
CA TYR A 129 2.13 -3.06 3.58
C TYR A 129 3.62 -3.26 3.38
N MET A 130 4.23 -3.93 4.35
CA MET A 130 5.67 -4.19 4.37
C MET A 130 5.91 -5.63 4.79
N PHE A 131 6.90 -6.29 4.19
CA PHE A 131 7.21 -7.67 4.52
C PHE A 131 8.67 -8.00 4.31
N GLY A 132 9.16 -9.00 5.08
CA GLY A 132 10.49 -9.57 4.89
C GLY A 132 10.55 -10.42 3.62
N SER A 133 11.51 -10.17 2.77
CA SER A 133 11.56 -10.75 1.42
C SER A 133 12.73 -11.69 1.16
N ASN A 134 13.82 -11.63 1.94
CA ASN A 134 14.94 -12.54 1.74
C ASN A 134 14.72 -13.90 2.41
N PRO A 135 15.40 -14.96 1.94
CA PRO A 135 15.32 -16.28 2.56
C PRO A 135 15.84 -16.30 4.01
N VAL A 136 15.07 -16.90 4.92
CA VAL A 136 15.40 -17.04 6.34
C VAL A 136 14.95 -18.41 6.82
N ILE A 137 15.84 -19.18 7.44
CA ILE A 137 15.49 -20.45 8.09
C ILE A 137 15.49 -20.31 9.62
N GLY A 138 16.55 -19.74 10.19
CA GLY A 138 16.59 -19.44 11.62
C GLY A 138 15.60 -18.32 11.99
N VAL A 139 15.05 -18.36 13.20
CA VAL A 139 14.13 -17.33 13.68
C VAL A 139 14.91 -16.04 13.91
N LYS A 140 14.87 -15.14 12.97
CA LYS A 140 15.50 -13.81 13.03
C LYS A 140 14.78 -12.86 12.08
N PRO A 141 14.91 -11.54 12.28
CA PRO A 141 14.41 -10.59 11.31
C PRO A 141 15.05 -10.79 9.93
N ALA A 142 14.31 -10.53 8.87
CA ALA A 142 14.84 -10.52 7.52
C ALA A 142 15.85 -9.39 7.34
N ASP A 143 16.69 -9.50 6.32
CA ASP A 143 17.67 -8.47 5.96
C ASP A 143 17.18 -7.59 4.80
N GLU A 144 16.25 -8.09 4.01
CA GLU A 144 15.65 -7.38 2.89
C GLU A 144 14.14 -7.31 3.07
N TYR A 145 13.55 -6.21 2.63
CA TYR A 145 12.12 -5.93 2.78
C TYR A 145 11.57 -5.28 1.53
N GLN A 146 10.26 -5.41 1.36
CA GLN A 146 9.52 -4.63 0.39
C GLN A 146 8.45 -3.82 1.09
N PHE A 147 8.31 -2.56 0.69
CA PHE A 147 7.18 -1.71 1.04
C PHE A 147 6.35 -1.51 -0.22
N ARG A 148 5.07 -1.86 -0.16
CA ARG A 148 4.16 -1.78 -1.28
C ARG A 148 2.86 -1.12 -0.89
N ILE A 149 2.20 -0.52 -1.87
CA ILE A 149 0.85 -0.01 -1.69
C ILE A 149 0.00 -0.52 -2.86
N LEU A 150 -1.07 -1.22 -2.54
CA LEU A 150 -2.11 -1.56 -3.50
C LEU A 150 -3.37 -0.76 -3.20
N THR A 151 -4.22 -0.62 -4.20
CA THR A 151 -5.51 0.05 -4.07
C THR A 151 -6.61 -0.82 -4.68
N THR A 152 -7.82 -0.70 -4.13
CA THR A 152 -8.99 -1.36 -4.67
C THR A 152 -10.25 -0.56 -4.32
N PRO A 153 -11.13 -0.27 -5.28
CA PRO A 153 -12.39 0.36 -4.95
C PRO A 153 -13.28 -0.58 -4.16
N VAL A 154 -13.95 -0.06 -3.13
CA VAL A 154 -14.80 -0.84 -2.21
C VAL A 154 -16.10 -0.10 -1.93
N GLY A 155 -17.12 -0.87 -1.59
CA GLY A 155 -18.40 -0.32 -1.16
C GLY A 155 -18.43 0.18 0.28
#